data_d3814210b38f78dff7727baf703efa1d
#
_entry.id   d3814210b38f78dff7727baf703efa1d
#
_cell.length_a   1.000
_cell.length_b   1.000
_cell.length_c   1.000
_cell.angle_alpha   90.00
_cell.angle_beta   90.00
_cell.angle_gamma   90.00
#
_symmetry.space_group_name_H-M   'P 1'
#
loop_
_entity.id
_entity.type
_entity.pdbx_description
1 polymer ?
#
loop_
_entity_poly.entity_id
_entity_poly.type
_entity_poly.pdbx_seq_one_letter_code
_entity_poly.pdbx_strand_id
1 'polypeptide(L)'
;MNITRRSFGLAALGGIFVPALPAIAKAPFAGVQAAGIYRRKVGDFEVTVVNDGLFAVEAKLFTGSAEGAAKLLESSFLPRDVIPTAVNEWLINTTDKLILVDTGTSNLFGPALGRMAKNLAAGGVDPAAVDMVILTHLHPDHAAGLLTTDKKIAFPNATVHVSEAEYAFWTSPEISAKAPDEFKPFFDIARNSIKPYADAGKVERFKDRTEFAPGIVASAAPGHTLGHTMIRLSSGSSELLLWGDIVHNAALQFPEPDRAISFDTDQAMAIASRKRVFDMTVTDKLLIAGSHLPFPGLGHVAKASTGYAYVPLEWGADL
;
A
#
# COMPACT_ATOMS: atom_id res chain seq x y z
N MET A 1 70.13 -66.88 -21.72
CA MET A 1 70.57 -65.66 -22.43
C MET A 1 70.22 -64.45 -21.58
N ASN A 2 71.20 -63.72 -21.15
CA ASN A 2 71.12 -62.68 -20.11
C ASN A 2 70.42 -61.43 -20.61
N ILE A 3 69.53 -60.91 -19.82
CA ILE A 3 69.02 -59.58 -19.97
C ILE A 3 69.29 -58.76 -18.71
N THR A 4 70.10 -57.75 -18.91
CA THR A 4 70.65 -56.86 -17.89
C THR A 4 69.61 -55.85 -17.36
N ARG A 5 69.67 -55.67 -16.04
CA ARG A 5 68.92 -54.67 -15.30
C ARG A 5 69.46 -53.27 -15.63
N ARG A 6 68.57 -52.34 -16.07
CA ARG A 6 68.88 -50.93 -16.11
C ARG A 6 68.22 -50.24 -14.89
N SER A 7 69.02 -49.55 -14.15
CA SER A 7 68.66 -48.74 -12.99
C SER A 7 67.91 -47.54 -13.41
N PHE A 8 66.71 -47.35 -12.86
CA PHE A 8 65.94 -46.07 -12.93
C PHE A 8 66.28 -45.26 -11.67
N GLY A 9 66.89 -44.09 -11.86
CA GLY A 9 67.11 -43.14 -10.78
C GLY A 9 65.77 -42.44 -10.45
N LEU A 10 65.42 -42.46 -9.15
CA LEU A 10 64.29 -41.62 -8.61
C LEU A 10 64.82 -40.21 -8.44
N ALA A 11 64.29 -39.29 -9.23
CA ALA A 11 64.32 -37.84 -8.96
C ALA A 11 63.19 -37.50 -8.00
N ALA A 12 63.53 -37.21 -6.76
CA ALA A 12 62.61 -36.73 -5.77
C ALA A 12 62.26 -35.22 -6.09
N LEU A 13 61.14 -34.96 -6.70
CA LEU A 13 60.55 -33.62 -6.77
C LEU A 13 59.96 -33.29 -5.40
N GLY A 14 60.69 -32.47 -4.62
CA GLY A 14 60.20 -31.88 -3.40
C GLY A 14 59.03 -30.92 -3.71
N GLY A 15 57.79 -31.41 -3.64
CA GLY A 15 56.61 -30.60 -3.68
C GLY A 15 56.51 -29.75 -2.42
N ILE A 16 56.59 -28.42 -2.55
CA ILE A 16 56.26 -27.50 -1.47
C ILE A 16 54.76 -27.63 -1.22
N PHE A 17 54.40 -28.31 -0.13
CA PHE A 17 53.02 -28.34 0.36
C PHE A 17 52.72 -26.96 0.95
N VAL A 18 52.10 -26.08 0.16
CA VAL A 18 51.46 -24.85 0.67
C VAL A 18 50.12 -25.30 1.27
N PRO A 19 49.92 -25.20 2.59
CA PRO A 19 48.63 -25.51 3.15
C PRO A 19 47.60 -24.52 2.58
N ALA A 20 46.65 -25.03 1.84
CA ALA A 20 45.46 -24.24 1.42
C ALA A 20 44.76 -23.80 2.69
N LEU A 21 44.87 -22.53 3.05
CA LEU A 21 44.02 -21.93 4.06
C LEU A 21 42.54 -22.14 3.64
N PRO A 22 41.68 -22.62 4.55
CA PRO A 22 40.28 -22.76 4.22
C PRO A 22 39.76 -21.39 3.78
N ALA A 23 39.33 -21.27 2.55
CA ALA A 23 38.61 -20.10 2.09
C ALA A 23 37.33 -20.02 2.92
N ILE A 24 37.29 -19.14 3.92
CA ILE A 24 36.05 -18.80 4.63
C ILE A 24 35.20 -18.11 3.59
N ALA A 25 34.28 -18.85 2.98
CA ALA A 25 33.26 -18.30 2.11
C ALA A 25 32.42 -17.32 2.94
N LYS A 26 32.74 -16.03 2.85
CA LYS A 26 31.88 -14.99 3.41
C LYS A 26 30.63 -14.94 2.55
N ALA A 27 29.47 -15.30 3.11
CA ALA A 27 28.17 -15.02 2.52
C ALA A 27 27.82 -13.55 2.86
N PRO A 28 27.96 -12.60 1.93
CA PRO A 28 27.64 -11.21 2.20
C PRO A 28 26.15 -11.07 2.44
N PHE A 29 25.77 -10.23 3.39
CA PHE A 29 24.36 -9.83 3.55
C PHE A 29 23.88 -9.09 2.29
N ALA A 30 22.60 -9.30 1.90
CA ALA A 30 22.00 -8.60 0.78
C ALA A 30 21.98 -7.07 0.98
N GLY A 31 21.90 -6.61 2.24
CA GLY A 31 21.95 -5.19 2.61
C GLY A 31 20.74 -4.35 2.20
N VAL A 32 19.83 -4.94 1.43
CA VAL A 32 18.60 -4.30 0.96
C VAL A 32 17.42 -5.27 1.08
N GLN A 33 16.23 -4.73 1.35
CA GLN A 33 14.99 -5.51 1.33
C GLN A 33 14.58 -5.82 -0.11
N ALA A 34 13.96 -6.98 -0.32
CA ALA A 34 13.30 -7.30 -1.57
C ALA A 34 12.21 -6.26 -1.91
N ALA A 35 11.83 -6.16 -3.18
CA ALA A 35 10.77 -5.27 -3.61
C ALA A 35 9.45 -5.60 -2.89
N GLY A 36 8.75 -4.57 -2.42
CA GLY A 36 7.44 -4.68 -1.79
C GLY A 36 6.34 -4.83 -2.84
N ILE A 37 6.27 -6.00 -3.47
CA ILE A 37 5.30 -6.31 -4.54
C ILE A 37 4.66 -7.66 -4.25
N TYR A 38 3.35 -7.72 -4.38
CA TYR A 38 2.59 -8.96 -4.36
C TYR A 38 1.56 -8.97 -5.47
N ARG A 39 1.49 -10.02 -6.27
CA ARG A 39 0.53 -10.15 -7.38
C ARG A 39 -0.49 -11.22 -7.08
N ARG A 40 -1.71 -10.99 -7.60
CA ARG A 40 -2.83 -11.91 -7.52
C ARG A 40 -3.80 -11.70 -8.67
N LYS A 41 -4.39 -12.78 -9.15
CA LYS A 41 -5.57 -12.70 -10.03
C LYS A 41 -6.86 -12.49 -9.25
N VAL A 42 -7.74 -11.66 -9.82
CA VAL A 42 -9.13 -11.47 -9.42
C VAL A 42 -9.96 -11.67 -10.69
N GLY A 43 -10.37 -12.92 -10.94
CA GLY A 43 -10.90 -13.31 -12.24
C GLY A 43 -9.89 -13.07 -13.36
N ASP A 44 -10.26 -12.24 -14.34
CA ASP A 44 -9.40 -11.87 -15.47
C ASP A 44 -8.45 -10.70 -15.14
N PHE A 45 -8.62 -10.03 -14.01
CA PHE A 45 -7.73 -8.95 -13.60
C PHE A 45 -6.47 -9.49 -12.94
N GLU A 46 -5.31 -8.89 -13.25
CA GLU A 46 -4.10 -9.04 -12.46
C GLU A 46 -3.94 -7.83 -11.54
N VAL A 47 -4.02 -8.05 -10.24
CA VAL A 47 -3.86 -7.02 -9.22
C VAL A 47 -2.49 -7.14 -8.58
N THR A 48 -1.70 -6.07 -8.67
CA THR A 48 -0.40 -5.95 -8.01
C THR A 48 -0.52 -5.01 -6.83
N VAL A 49 -0.30 -5.50 -5.61
CA VAL A 49 -0.10 -4.64 -4.45
C VAL A 49 1.33 -4.11 -4.49
N VAL A 50 1.48 -2.82 -4.35
CA VAL A 50 2.77 -2.12 -4.30
C VAL A 50 2.89 -1.43 -2.96
N ASN A 51 3.96 -1.69 -2.20
CA ASN A 51 4.17 -1.07 -0.90
C ASN A 51 5.06 0.17 -1.03
N ASP A 52 4.60 1.30 -0.51
CA ASP A 52 5.37 2.55 -0.47
C ASP A 52 6.33 2.61 0.73
N GLY A 53 6.10 1.80 1.75
CA GLY A 53 6.90 1.74 2.98
C GLY A 53 6.06 1.72 4.24
N LEU A 54 6.64 2.22 5.34
CA LEU A 54 6.00 2.23 6.65
C LEU A 54 6.09 3.61 7.27
N PHE A 55 4.99 4.11 7.81
CA PHE A 55 5.05 5.21 8.78
C PHE A 55 5.15 4.70 10.23
N ALA A 56 5.45 5.64 11.12
CA ALA A 56 5.31 5.51 12.56
C ALA A 56 4.07 6.29 13.03
N VAL A 57 2.95 5.61 13.26
CA VAL A 57 1.71 6.23 13.74
C VAL A 57 1.65 6.16 15.27
N GLU A 58 1.47 7.29 15.95
CA GLU A 58 1.35 7.29 17.39
C GLU A 58 -0.01 6.73 17.85
N ALA A 59 -0.01 5.80 18.81
CA ALA A 59 -1.22 5.17 19.35
C ALA A 59 -2.21 6.17 19.94
N LYS A 60 -1.72 7.31 20.48
CA LYS A 60 -2.54 8.39 21.03
C LYS A 60 -3.44 9.10 20.01
N LEU A 61 -3.17 8.92 18.71
CA LEU A 61 -4.01 9.47 17.63
C LEU A 61 -5.33 8.72 17.48
N PHE A 62 -5.43 7.51 18.04
CA PHE A 62 -6.68 6.75 18.07
C PHE A 62 -7.53 7.12 19.28
N THR A 63 -8.83 7.30 19.07
CA THR A 63 -9.79 7.58 20.16
C THR A 63 -9.99 6.37 21.08
N GLY A 64 -10.62 6.58 22.24
CA GLY A 64 -10.92 5.54 23.20
C GLY A 64 -9.87 5.43 24.31
N SER A 65 -9.90 4.34 25.07
CA SER A 65 -9.01 4.13 26.21
C SER A 65 -7.56 3.87 25.74
N ALA A 66 -6.62 4.68 26.23
CA ALA A 66 -5.18 4.46 25.99
C ALA A 66 -4.70 3.12 26.56
N GLU A 67 -5.17 2.74 27.76
CA GLU A 67 -4.86 1.44 28.36
C GLU A 67 -5.45 0.27 27.56
N GLY A 68 -6.67 0.42 27.02
CA GLY A 68 -7.29 -0.54 26.11
C GLY A 68 -6.49 -0.69 24.83
N ALA A 69 -6.06 0.43 24.21
CA ALA A 69 -5.22 0.41 23.04
C ALA A 69 -3.89 -0.31 23.31
N ALA A 70 -3.22 0.02 24.41
CA ALA A 70 -1.96 -0.61 24.80
C ALA A 70 -2.09 -2.14 24.94
N LYS A 71 -3.16 -2.64 25.58
CA LYS A 71 -3.43 -4.08 25.72
C LYS A 71 -3.65 -4.77 24.36
N LEU A 72 -4.41 -4.16 23.48
CA LEU A 72 -4.65 -4.68 22.12
C LEU A 72 -3.36 -4.75 21.31
N LEU A 73 -2.54 -3.69 21.37
CA LEU A 73 -1.26 -3.65 20.67
C LEU A 73 -0.29 -4.70 21.22
N GLU A 74 -0.15 -4.81 22.54
CA GLU A 74 0.68 -5.84 23.19
C GLU A 74 0.25 -7.27 22.82
N SER A 75 -1.05 -7.55 22.84
CA SER A 75 -1.58 -8.86 22.44
C SER A 75 -1.32 -9.20 20.96
N SER A 76 -1.08 -8.17 20.15
CA SER A 76 -0.73 -8.27 18.74
C SER A 76 0.78 -8.16 18.48
N PHE A 77 1.61 -8.20 19.53
CA PHE A 77 3.08 -8.05 19.47
C PHE A 77 3.52 -6.73 18.80
N LEU A 78 2.72 -5.68 18.95
CA LEU A 78 3.03 -4.34 18.46
C LEU A 78 3.53 -3.43 19.58
N PRO A 79 4.36 -2.42 19.25
CA PRO A 79 4.75 -1.38 20.23
C PRO A 79 3.53 -0.64 20.77
N ARG A 80 3.56 -0.26 22.07
CA ARG A 80 2.43 0.39 22.76
C ARG A 80 2.17 1.81 22.28
N ASP A 81 3.22 2.54 21.90
CA ASP A 81 3.16 3.98 21.70
C ASP A 81 3.22 4.38 20.21
N VAL A 82 4.01 3.65 19.42
CA VAL A 82 4.25 3.95 18.01
C VAL A 82 4.06 2.69 17.17
N ILE A 83 3.13 2.76 16.26
CA ILE A 83 2.67 1.61 15.48
C ILE A 83 3.26 1.68 14.07
N PRO A 84 4.02 0.67 13.62
CA PRO A 84 4.45 0.60 12.22
C PRO A 84 3.22 0.37 11.33
N THR A 85 2.95 1.32 10.45
CA THR A 85 1.75 1.35 9.60
C THR A 85 2.18 1.33 8.13
N ALA A 86 1.76 0.32 7.40
CA ALA A 86 2.06 0.19 5.98
C ALA A 86 1.34 1.24 5.14
N VAL A 87 1.90 1.53 3.96
CA VAL A 87 1.22 2.24 2.87
C VAL A 87 1.25 1.32 1.66
N ASN A 88 0.07 0.89 1.22
CA ASN A 88 -0.11 -0.02 0.11
C ASN A 88 -1.00 0.62 -0.95
N GLU A 89 -0.59 0.52 -2.20
CA GLU A 89 -1.31 0.94 -3.39
C GLU A 89 -1.57 -0.27 -4.29
N TRP A 90 -2.43 -0.10 -5.29
CA TRP A 90 -2.81 -1.21 -6.15
C TRP A 90 -2.73 -0.84 -7.63
N LEU A 91 -2.02 -1.67 -8.38
CA LEU A 91 -2.02 -1.61 -9.83
C LEU A 91 -2.90 -2.73 -10.37
N ILE A 92 -3.86 -2.39 -11.23
CA ILE A 92 -4.82 -3.30 -11.82
C ILE A 92 -4.57 -3.35 -13.32
N ASN A 93 -4.21 -4.52 -13.83
CA ASN A 93 -4.13 -4.79 -15.25
C ASN A 93 -5.40 -5.53 -15.70
N THR A 94 -6.16 -4.90 -16.58
CA THR A 94 -7.41 -5.47 -17.14
C THR A 94 -7.19 -6.08 -18.53
N THR A 95 -5.95 -6.19 -19.00
CA THR A 95 -5.50 -6.45 -20.37
C THR A 95 -5.67 -5.26 -21.33
N ASP A 96 -6.72 -4.48 -21.16
CA ASP A 96 -7.01 -3.31 -21.98
C ASP A 96 -6.48 -2.01 -21.38
N LYS A 97 -6.41 -1.94 -20.05
CA LYS A 97 -5.96 -0.76 -19.29
C LYS A 97 -5.09 -1.13 -18.11
N LEU A 98 -4.15 -0.26 -17.80
CA LEU A 98 -3.34 -0.29 -16.60
C LEU A 98 -3.81 0.83 -15.67
N ILE A 99 -4.45 0.46 -14.56
CA ILE A 99 -5.10 1.37 -13.62
C ILE A 99 -4.35 1.33 -12.29
N LEU A 100 -3.89 2.48 -11.82
CA LEU A 100 -3.27 2.62 -10.49
C LEU A 100 -4.28 3.21 -9.52
N VAL A 101 -4.46 2.59 -8.35
CA VAL A 101 -5.28 3.11 -7.25
C VAL A 101 -4.34 3.58 -6.16
N ASP A 102 -4.36 4.88 -5.89
CA ASP A 102 -3.45 5.65 -5.06
C ASP A 102 -2.00 5.65 -5.54
N THR A 103 -1.19 6.59 -5.04
CA THR A 103 0.14 6.87 -5.59
C THR A 103 1.26 6.96 -4.54
N GLY A 104 0.96 6.75 -3.27
CA GLY A 104 1.94 6.82 -2.18
C GLY A 104 2.39 8.23 -1.83
N THR A 105 3.47 8.29 -1.05
CA THR A 105 3.93 9.50 -0.35
C THR A 105 4.94 10.35 -1.12
N SER A 106 5.48 9.85 -2.25
CA SER A 106 6.68 10.45 -2.87
C SER A 106 7.84 10.55 -1.83
N ASN A 107 8.36 11.74 -1.55
CA ASN A 107 9.45 11.95 -0.59
C ASN A 107 9.03 12.74 0.68
N LEU A 108 7.73 12.85 0.96
CA LEU A 108 7.23 13.78 2.00
C LEU A 108 7.57 13.34 3.43
N PHE A 109 7.62 12.04 3.71
CA PHE A 109 7.69 11.51 5.07
C PHE A 109 9.01 10.79 5.40
N GLY A 110 10.08 11.15 4.67
CA GLY A 110 11.42 10.65 4.94
C GLY A 110 11.71 9.27 4.30
N PRO A 111 12.88 8.66 4.61
CA PRO A 111 13.44 7.55 3.84
C PRO A 111 12.76 6.18 4.06
N ALA A 112 11.85 6.09 5.04
CA ALA A 112 11.09 4.85 5.29
C ALA A 112 9.93 4.65 4.32
N LEU A 113 9.54 5.70 3.60
CA LEU A 113 8.45 5.78 2.63
C LEU A 113 8.98 6.22 1.25
N GLY A 114 8.08 6.44 0.29
CA GLY A 114 8.42 6.88 -1.07
C GLY A 114 9.04 5.78 -1.92
N ARG A 115 8.74 4.52 -1.62
CA ARG A 115 9.29 3.35 -2.33
C ARG A 115 8.43 2.87 -3.49
N MET A 116 7.21 3.40 -3.62
CA MET A 116 6.23 2.95 -4.61
C MET A 116 6.80 2.98 -6.03
N ALA A 117 7.39 4.09 -6.48
CA ALA A 117 7.98 4.20 -7.81
C ALA A 117 9.11 3.17 -8.05
N LYS A 118 9.98 2.95 -7.04
CA LYS A 118 11.03 1.93 -7.11
C LYS A 118 10.46 0.53 -7.18
N ASN A 119 9.41 0.26 -6.42
CA ASN A 119 8.77 -1.05 -6.39
C ASN A 119 7.98 -1.33 -7.67
N LEU A 120 7.29 -0.33 -8.25
CA LEU A 120 6.69 -0.43 -9.59
C LEU A 120 7.74 -0.81 -10.64
N ALA A 121 8.87 -0.10 -10.67
CA ALA A 121 9.96 -0.39 -11.61
C ALA A 121 10.53 -1.80 -11.41
N ALA A 122 10.72 -2.25 -10.16
CA ALA A 122 11.13 -3.61 -9.85
C ALA A 122 10.09 -4.67 -10.29
N GLY A 123 8.81 -4.28 -10.33
CA GLY A 123 7.69 -5.07 -10.89
C GLY A 123 7.63 -5.07 -12.41
N GLY A 124 8.54 -4.36 -13.08
CA GLY A 124 8.56 -4.25 -14.54
C GLY A 124 7.53 -3.26 -15.10
N VAL A 125 7.02 -2.34 -14.27
CA VAL A 125 6.01 -1.37 -14.67
C VAL A 125 6.67 -0.03 -14.98
N ASP A 126 6.43 0.46 -16.20
CA ASP A 126 6.77 1.83 -16.59
C ASP A 126 5.61 2.75 -16.13
N PRO A 127 5.86 3.79 -15.33
CA PRO A 127 4.83 4.77 -14.98
C PRO A 127 4.14 5.42 -16.19
N ALA A 128 4.82 5.52 -17.33
CA ALA A 128 4.21 6.04 -18.56
C ALA A 128 3.22 5.07 -19.19
N ALA A 129 3.19 3.80 -18.78
CA ALA A 129 2.21 2.82 -19.24
C ALA A 129 0.87 2.89 -18.47
N VAL A 130 0.82 3.65 -17.37
CA VAL A 130 -0.41 3.81 -16.58
C VAL A 130 -1.39 4.70 -17.35
N ASP A 131 -2.57 4.17 -17.65
CA ASP A 131 -3.65 4.85 -18.38
C ASP A 131 -4.51 5.71 -17.46
N MET A 132 -4.67 5.28 -16.22
CA MET A 132 -5.59 5.87 -15.25
C MET A 132 -5.00 5.80 -13.84
N VAL A 133 -5.13 6.89 -13.08
CA VAL A 133 -4.93 6.91 -11.63
C VAL A 133 -6.28 7.20 -10.98
N ILE A 134 -6.72 6.34 -10.08
CA ILE A 134 -7.92 6.56 -9.25
C ILE A 134 -7.44 6.86 -7.84
N LEU A 135 -7.81 8.01 -7.29
CA LEU A 135 -7.52 8.35 -5.90
C LEU A 135 -8.69 7.99 -5.02
N THR A 136 -8.42 7.18 -3.99
CA THR A 136 -9.42 6.87 -2.95
C THR A 136 -9.79 8.14 -2.20
N HIS A 137 -8.78 8.98 -1.92
CA HIS A 137 -8.91 10.30 -1.32
C HIS A 137 -7.61 11.12 -1.52
N LEU A 138 -7.56 12.36 -1.02
CA LEU A 138 -6.47 13.30 -1.28
C LEU A 138 -5.52 13.51 -0.07
N HIS A 139 -5.43 12.57 0.88
CA HIS A 139 -4.38 12.63 1.89
C HIS A 139 -2.99 12.46 1.26
N PRO A 140 -1.95 12.97 1.93
CA PRO A 140 -0.60 13.03 1.36
C PRO A 140 -0.02 11.67 0.95
N ASP A 141 -0.34 10.63 1.68
CA ASP A 141 0.16 9.27 1.44
C ASP A 141 -0.58 8.50 0.33
N HIS A 142 -1.63 9.10 -0.22
CA HIS A 142 -2.37 8.58 -1.38
C HIS A 142 -2.15 9.42 -2.63
N ALA A 143 -1.97 10.73 -2.48
CA ALA A 143 -1.94 11.65 -3.61
C ALA A 143 -0.56 12.24 -3.93
N ALA A 144 0.39 12.26 -2.98
CA ALA A 144 1.64 12.97 -3.22
C ALA A 144 2.53 12.34 -4.29
N GLY A 145 2.42 11.02 -4.50
CA GLY A 145 3.14 10.31 -5.56
C GLY A 145 2.62 10.56 -6.97
N LEU A 146 1.56 11.36 -7.15
CA LEU A 146 1.22 11.96 -8.45
C LEU A 146 2.38 12.77 -9.00
N LEU A 147 3.26 13.26 -8.13
CA LEU A 147 4.48 13.97 -8.51
C LEU A 147 5.71 13.17 -8.08
N THR A 148 6.71 13.18 -8.96
CA THR A 148 8.04 12.66 -8.65
C THR A 148 8.73 13.52 -7.59
N THR A 149 9.86 13.07 -7.08
CA THR A 149 10.65 13.82 -6.08
C THR A 149 11.14 15.19 -6.58
N ASP A 150 11.32 15.36 -7.90
CA ASP A 150 11.66 16.61 -8.56
C ASP A 150 10.43 17.40 -9.06
N LYS A 151 9.24 17.07 -8.52
CA LYS A 151 7.96 17.76 -8.74
C LYS A 151 7.43 17.73 -10.18
N LYS A 152 7.82 16.73 -10.96
CA LYS A 152 7.25 16.47 -12.29
C LYS A 152 6.08 15.49 -12.18
N ILE A 153 5.22 15.49 -13.18
CA ILE A 153 4.14 14.51 -13.35
C ILE A 153 4.75 13.10 -13.37
N ALA A 154 4.32 12.25 -12.44
CA ALA A 154 4.83 10.88 -12.31
C ALA A 154 4.24 9.92 -13.34
N PHE A 155 2.97 10.12 -13.72
CA PHE A 155 2.21 9.27 -14.66
C PHE A 155 1.78 10.12 -15.87
N PRO A 156 2.67 10.37 -16.86
CA PRO A 156 2.47 11.40 -17.87
C PRO A 156 1.31 11.11 -18.83
N ASN A 157 0.95 9.83 -19.01
CA ASN A 157 -0.15 9.43 -19.91
C ASN A 157 -1.48 9.24 -19.17
N ALA A 158 -1.46 9.16 -17.85
CA ALA A 158 -2.66 8.88 -17.07
C ALA A 158 -3.63 10.07 -16.99
N THR A 159 -4.92 9.74 -16.94
CA THR A 159 -5.97 10.62 -16.41
C THR A 159 -6.16 10.32 -14.93
N VAL A 160 -6.19 11.36 -14.10
CA VAL A 160 -6.41 11.24 -12.64
C VAL A 160 -7.89 11.37 -12.34
N HIS A 161 -8.44 10.36 -11.70
CA HIS A 161 -9.83 10.33 -11.26
C HIS A 161 -9.90 10.57 -9.75
N VAL A 162 -10.73 11.50 -9.32
CA VAL A 162 -10.97 11.87 -7.92
C VAL A 162 -12.45 12.13 -7.69
N SER A 163 -13.00 11.77 -6.53
CA SER A 163 -14.42 12.04 -6.29
C SER A 163 -14.71 13.54 -6.27
N GLU A 164 -15.91 13.94 -6.73
CA GLU A 164 -16.33 15.37 -6.75
C GLU A 164 -16.23 15.99 -5.35
N ALA A 165 -16.68 15.26 -4.33
CA ALA A 165 -16.68 15.74 -2.95
C ALA A 165 -15.25 15.92 -2.41
N GLU A 166 -14.34 15.00 -2.72
CA GLU A 166 -12.94 15.05 -2.33
C GLU A 166 -12.23 16.23 -2.98
N TYR A 167 -12.38 16.35 -4.31
CA TYR A 167 -11.80 17.46 -5.05
C TYR A 167 -12.30 18.81 -4.53
N ALA A 168 -13.63 18.97 -4.35
CA ALA A 168 -14.23 20.21 -3.88
C ALA A 168 -13.75 20.61 -2.48
N PHE A 169 -13.60 19.64 -1.58
CA PHE A 169 -13.13 19.89 -0.21
C PHE A 169 -11.67 20.32 -0.19
N TRP A 170 -10.76 19.47 -0.70
CA TRP A 170 -9.32 19.69 -0.56
C TRP A 170 -8.76 20.81 -1.45
N THR A 171 -9.45 21.18 -2.53
CA THR A 171 -9.01 22.30 -3.39
C THR A 171 -9.60 23.64 -3.00
N SER A 172 -10.57 23.69 -2.06
CA SER A 172 -11.21 24.95 -1.64
C SER A 172 -10.29 25.82 -0.79
N PRO A 173 -10.00 27.07 -1.23
CA PRO A 173 -9.25 28.03 -0.42
C PRO A 173 -10.02 28.45 0.85
N GLU A 174 -11.36 28.52 0.77
CA GLU A 174 -12.22 28.95 1.88
C GLU A 174 -12.24 27.92 3.01
N ILE A 175 -12.28 26.63 2.66
CA ILE A 175 -12.22 25.52 3.64
C ILE A 175 -10.83 25.47 4.25
N SER A 176 -9.78 25.51 3.44
CA SER A 176 -8.39 25.53 3.88
C SER A 176 -8.09 26.67 4.85
N ALA A 177 -8.60 27.88 4.56
CA ALA A 177 -8.39 29.04 5.43
C ALA A 177 -8.99 28.88 6.84
N LYS A 178 -10.07 28.10 6.95
CA LYS A 178 -10.80 27.82 8.21
C LYS A 178 -10.32 26.54 8.91
N ALA A 179 -9.51 25.71 8.24
CA ALA A 179 -9.00 24.47 8.80
C ALA A 179 -8.06 24.75 9.98
N PRO A 180 -7.99 23.84 10.98
CA PRO A 180 -6.95 23.87 12.01
C PRO A 180 -5.56 23.92 11.38
N ASP A 181 -4.62 24.59 12.04
CA ASP A 181 -3.27 24.83 11.47
C ASP A 181 -2.54 23.53 11.12
N GLU A 182 -2.75 22.47 11.90
CA GLU A 182 -2.17 21.15 11.67
C GLU A 182 -2.67 20.47 10.38
N PHE A 183 -3.87 20.82 9.89
CA PHE A 183 -4.44 20.27 8.65
C PHE A 183 -4.16 21.13 7.41
N LYS A 184 -3.78 22.40 7.56
CA LYS A 184 -3.47 23.28 6.42
C LYS A 184 -2.44 22.71 5.47
N PRO A 185 -1.32 22.09 5.95
CA PRO A 185 -0.36 21.44 5.07
C PRO A 185 -0.96 20.33 4.17
N PHE A 186 -1.99 19.63 4.64
CA PHE A 186 -2.66 18.58 3.85
C PHE A 186 -3.40 19.19 2.64
N PHE A 187 -4.09 20.32 2.84
CA PHE A 187 -4.69 21.06 1.73
C PHE A 187 -3.67 21.54 0.71
N ASP A 188 -2.51 22.02 1.17
CA ASP A 188 -1.43 22.48 0.27
C ASP A 188 -0.85 21.31 -0.52
N ILE A 189 -0.62 20.16 0.12
CA ILE A 189 -0.13 18.95 -0.54
C ILE A 189 -1.16 18.46 -1.57
N ALA A 190 -2.43 18.34 -1.19
CA ALA A 190 -3.50 17.90 -2.08
C ALA A 190 -3.58 18.78 -3.34
N ARG A 191 -3.63 20.11 -3.16
CA ARG A 191 -3.66 21.06 -4.27
C ARG A 191 -2.42 20.95 -5.16
N ASN A 192 -1.23 20.94 -4.54
CA ASN A 192 0.03 20.89 -5.28
C ASN A 192 0.19 19.58 -6.06
N SER A 193 -0.30 18.45 -5.52
CA SER A 193 -0.21 17.15 -6.18
C SER A 193 -1.12 17.05 -7.40
N ILE A 194 -2.36 17.55 -7.29
CA ILE A 194 -3.33 17.43 -8.39
C ILE A 194 -3.24 18.54 -9.44
N LYS A 195 -2.73 19.73 -9.06
CA LYS A 195 -2.71 20.90 -9.93
C LYS A 195 -2.03 20.67 -11.28
N PRO A 196 -0.84 20.03 -11.40
CA PRO A 196 -0.22 19.83 -12.70
C PRO A 196 -1.06 18.98 -13.67
N TYR A 197 -1.82 18.01 -13.15
CA TYR A 197 -2.75 17.24 -13.97
C TYR A 197 -3.98 18.06 -14.34
N ALA A 198 -4.49 18.89 -13.42
CA ALA A 198 -5.61 19.79 -13.71
C ALA A 198 -5.24 20.83 -14.78
N ASP A 199 -4.06 21.46 -14.68
CA ASP A 199 -3.54 22.39 -15.68
C ASP A 199 -3.37 21.75 -17.07
N ALA A 200 -3.07 20.44 -17.10
CA ALA A 200 -2.97 19.65 -18.33
C ALA A 200 -4.31 19.11 -18.86
N GLY A 201 -5.42 19.42 -18.19
CA GLY A 201 -6.76 18.89 -18.54
C GLY A 201 -6.92 17.38 -18.31
N LYS A 202 -6.12 16.79 -17.41
CA LYS A 202 -6.05 15.36 -17.12
C LYS A 202 -6.66 14.98 -15.77
N VAL A 203 -7.61 15.75 -15.26
CA VAL A 203 -8.38 15.43 -14.05
C VAL A 203 -9.83 15.23 -14.39
N GLU A 204 -10.36 14.06 -14.04
CA GLU A 204 -11.78 13.74 -14.12
C GLU A 204 -12.36 13.57 -12.73
N ARG A 205 -13.52 14.19 -12.49
CA ARG A 205 -14.25 14.07 -11.23
C ARG A 205 -15.39 13.09 -11.37
N PHE A 206 -15.45 12.14 -10.43
CA PHE A 206 -16.45 11.09 -10.45
C PHE A 206 -17.43 11.19 -9.27
N LYS A 207 -18.55 10.47 -9.40
CA LYS A 207 -19.58 10.29 -8.36
C LYS A 207 -19.56 8.86 -7.86
N ASP A 208 -20.29 8.65 -6.76
CA ASP A 208 -20.56 7.29 -6.27
C ASP A 208 -21.12 6.41 -7.40
N ARG A 209 -20.73 5.13 -7.41
CA ARG A 209 -21.08 4.12 -8.40
C ARG A 209 -20.61 4.40 -9.83
N THR A 210 -19.64 5.29 -10.03
CA THR A 210 -18.97 5.41 -11.33
C THR A 210 -18.22 4.12 -11.64
N GLU A 211 -18.45 3.59 -12.84
CA GLU A 211 -17.68 2.47 -13.40
C GLU A 211 -16.55 3.02 -14.27
N PHE A 212 -15.30 2.70 -13.90
CA PHE A 212 -14.08 3.17 -14.59
C PHE A 212 -13.68 2.27 -15.76
N ALA A 213 -13.96 0.98 -15.61
CA ALA A 213 -13.82 -0.06 -16.63
C ALA A 213 -14.80 -1.18 -16.25
N PRO A 214 -15.15 -2.11 -17.15
CA PRO A 214 -16.07 -3.19 -16.85
C PRO A 214 -15.66 -3.94 -15.57
N GLY A 215 -16.53 -3.90 -14.55
CA GLY A 215 -16.31 -4.53 -13.24
C GLY A 215 -15.42 -3.76 -12.27
N ILE A 216 -15.02 -2.51 -12.56
CA ILE A 216 -14.25 -1.65 -11.64
C ILE A 216 -15.11 -0.44 -11.27
N VAL A 217 -15.66 -0.44 -10.05
CA VAL A 217 -16.71 0.48 -9.64
C VAL A 217 -16.36 1.22 -8.34
N ALA A 218 -16.58 2.53 -8.33
CA ALA A 218 -16.48 3.37 -7.14
C ALA A 218 -17.60 3.06 -6.14
N SER A 219 -17.28 3.08 -4.85
CA SER A 219 -18.23 2.95 -3.76
C SER A 219 -17.91 3.93 -2.63
N ALA A 220 -18.77 4.91 -2.41
CA ALA A 220 -18.53 5.94 -1.40
C ALA A 220 -18.49 5.39 0.02
N ALA A 221 -17.48 5.81 0.79
CA ALA A 221 -17.30 5.49 2.20
C ALA A 221 -16.81 6.73 2.98
N PRO A 222 -17.62 7.80 3.03
CA PRO A 222 -17.20 9.08 3.60
C PRO A 222 -16.94 8.98 5.09
N GLY A 223 -16.15 9.94 5.60
CA GLY A 223 -15.87 10.13 7.03
C GLY A 223 -14.38 10.28 7.30
N HIS A 224 -13.54 9.36 6.86
CA HIS A 224 -12.10 9.54 6.90
C HIS A 224 -11.73 10.83 6.15
N THR A 225 -12.13 10.94 4.90
CA THR A 225 -12.36 12.22 4.25
C THR A 225 -13.80 12.30 3.74
N LEU A 226 -14.28 13.50 3.38
CA LEU A 226 -15.66 13.68 2.96
C LEU A 226 -15.99 12.99 1.63
N GLY A 227 -14.97 12.80 0.78
CA GLY A 227 -15.11 12.15 -0.51
C GLY A 227 -14.41 10.79 -0.59
N HIS A 228 -13.99 10.21 0.56
CA HIS A 228 -13.34 8.91 0.58
C HIS A 228 -14.15 7.84 -0.14
N THR A 229 -13.46 7.09 -1.00
CA THR A 229 -14.07 6.13 -1.93
C THR A 229 -13.32 4.82 -1.93
N MET A 230 -14.04 3.73 -1.85
CA MET A 230 -13.56 2.36 -2.06
C MET A 230 -13.69 2.01 -3.54
N ILE A 231 -12.86 1.07 -4.04
CA ILE A 231 -12.95 0.57 -5.40
C ILE A 231 -13.26 -0.92 -5.35
N ARG A 232 -14.41 -1.32 -5.89
CA ARG A 232 -14.79 -2.73 -6.02
C ARG A 232 -14.36 -3.25 -7.38
N LEU A 233 -13.65 -4.37 -7.37
CA LEU A 233 -13.26 -5.13 -8.54
C LEU A 233 -14.13 -6.38 -8.60
N SER A 234 -14.73 -6.66 -9.76
CA SER A 234 -15.57 -7.85 -9.99
C SER A 234 -15.27 -8.41 -11.37
N SER A 235 -14.82 -9.66 -11.44
CA SER A 235 -14.59 -10.38 -12.70
C SER A 235 -14.99 -11.84 -12.54
N GLY A 236 -15.99 -12.28 -13.31
CA GLY A 236 -16.63 -13.59 -13.14
C GLY A 236 -17.22 -13.74 -11.74
N SER A 237 -16.78 -14.78 -11.02
CA SER A 237 -17.18 -15.01 -9.62
C SER A 237 -16.20 -14.43 -8.59
N SER A 238 -15.15 -13.76 -9.03
CA SER A 238 -14.11 -13.23 -8.15
C SER A 238 -14.35 -11.76 -7.86
N GLU A 239 -14.21 -11.38 -6.59
CA GLU A 239 -14.38 -10.02 -6.15
C GLU A 239 -13.25 -9.60 -5.18
N LEU A 240 -12.85 -8.34 -5.27
CA LEU A 240 -11.93 -7.69 -4.35
C LEU A 240 -12.41 -6.27 -4.06
N LEU A 241 -12.43 -5.88 -2.79
CA LEU A 241 -12.71 -4.53 -2.36
C LEU A 241 -11.42 -3.84 -1.90
N LEU A 242 -10.94 -2.87 -2.69
CA LEU A 242 -9.90 -1.94 -2.27
C LEU A 242 -10.58 -0.87 -1.42
N TRP A 243 -10.39 -0.91 -0.12
CA TRP A 243 -11.21 -0.10 0.78
C TRP A 243 -10.52 1.18 1.30
N GLY A 244 -9.28 1.48 0.81
CA GLY A 244 -8.54 2.67 1.23
C GLY A 244 -8.32 2.69 2.74
N ASP A 245 -8.76 3.76 3.38
CA ASP A 245 -8.53 4.09 4.79
C ASP A 245 -9.72 3.80 5.72
N ILE A 246 -10.48 2.74 5.42
CA ILE A 246 -11.49 2.23 6.36
C ILE A 246 -10.84 1.80 7.68
N VAL A 247 -9.61 1.29 7.63
CA VAL A 247 -8.83 0.84 8.80
C VAL A 247 -7.39 1.30 8.69
N HIS A 248 -6.88 1.95 9.75
CA HIS A 248 -5.48 2.36 9.88
C HIS A 248 -4.63 1.40 10.72
N ASN A 249 -5.27 0.66 11.62
CA ASN A 249 -4.58 -0.37 12.40
C ASN A 249 -5.51 -1.55 12.70
N ALA A 250 -5.08 -2.74 12.26
CA ALA A 250 -5.87 -3.96 12.41
C ALA A 250 -6.07 -4.35 13.88
N ALA A 251 -5.03 -4.24 14.72
CA ALA A 251 -5.09 -4.63 16.13
C ALA A 251 -6.05 -3.76 16.95
N LEU A 252 -6.26 -2.51 16.54
CA LEU A 252 -7.12 -1.57 17.27
C LEU A 252 -8.55 -1.52 16.71
N GLN A 253 -8.71 -1.38 15.39
CA GLN A 253 -9.99 -1.01 14.80
C GLN A 253 -10.86 -2.19 14.38
N PHE A 254 -10.31 -3.40 14.27
CA PHE A 254 -11.15 -4.59 14.09
C PHE A 254 -11.85 -4.98 15.39
N PRO A 255 -11.15 -5.17 16.54
CA PRO A 255 -11.84 -5.52 17.78
C PRO A 255 -12.69 -4.38 18.34
N GLU A 256 -12.29 -3.11 18.09
CA GLU A 256 -13.00 -1.92 18.55
C GLU A 256 -13.29 -0.97 17.37
N PRO A 257 -14.29 -1.25 16.53
CA PRO A 257 -14.57 -0.48 15.30
C PRO A 257 -15.03 0.95 15.57
N ASP A 258 -15.34 1.28 16.82
CA ASP A 258 -15.66 2.64 17.30
C ASP A 258 -14.42 3.52 17.52
N ARG A 259 -13.20 2.99 17.39
CA ARG A 259 -11.99 3.80 17.43
C ARG A 259 -11.82 4.59 16.14
N ALA A 260 -11.98 5.91 16.22
CA ALA A 260 -11.58 6.84 15.18
C ALA A 260 -10.08 7.13 15.25
N ILE A 261 -9.53 7.76 14.24
CA ILE A 261 -8.18 8.34 14.27
C ILE A 261 -8.28 9.86 14.08
N SER A 262 -7.31 10.60 14.58
CA SER A 262 -7.31 12.08 14.47
C SER A 262 -7.23 12.60 13.03
N PHE A 263 -6.88 11.74 12.06
CA PHE A 263 -6.88 12.05 10.64
C PHE A 263 -8.28 11.99 10.01
N ASP A 264 -9.27 11.43 10.72
CA ASP A 264 -10.66 11.40 10.22
C ASP A 264 -11.25 12.81 10.22
N THR A 265 -11.66 13.29 9.06
CA THR A 265 -12.32 14.60 8.89
C THR A 265 -13.65 14.67 9.65
N ASP A 266 -14.40 13.56 9.66
CA ASP A 266 -15.61 13.35 10.47
C ASP A 266 -15.53 11.97 11.11
N GLN A 267 -15.13 11.94 12.39
CA GLN A 267 -14.93 10.70 13.13
C GLN A 267 -16.19 9.84 13.27
N ALA A 268 -17.35 10.47 13.48
CA ALA A 268 -18.62 9.75 13.61
C ALA A 268 -19.02 9.08 12.29
N MET A 269 -18.85 9.79 11.19
CA MET A 269 -19.11 9.28 9.84
C MET A 269 -18.10 8.19 9.46
N ALA A 270 -16.80 8.33 9.80
CA ALA A 270 -15.77 7.31 9.58
C ALA A 270 -16.10 6.00 10.30
N ILE A 271 -16.49 6.09 11.58
CA ILE A 271 -16.95 4.94 12.37
C ILE A 271 -18.18 4.28 11.72
N ALA A 272 -19.17 5.05 11.30
CA ALA A 272 -20.36 4.52 10.65
C ALA A 272 -20.03 3.81 9.33
N SER A 273 -19.17 4.42 8.50
CA SER A 273 -18.67 3.81 7.26
C SER A 273 -17.92 2.51 7.53
N ARG A 274 -16.99 2.48 8.50
CA ARG A 274 -16.24 1.28 8.91
C ARG A 274 -17.14 0.14 9.31
N LYS A 275 -18.10 0.39 10.21
CA LYS A 275 -19.06 -0.63 10.66
C LYS A 275 -19.88 -1.19 9.51
N ARG A 276 -20.42 -0.33 8.66
CA ARG A 276 -21.17 -0.72 7.46
C ARG A 276 -20.32 -1.59 6.53
N VAL A 277 -19.08 -1.19 6.29
CA VAL A 277 -18.15 -1.93 5.42
C VAL A 277 -17.79 -3.30 6.04
N PHE A 278 -17.52 -3.35 7.33
CA PHE A 278 -17.25 -4.62 8.02
C PHE A 278 -18.44 -5.57 7.92
N ASP A 279 -19.66 -5.12 8.20
CA ASP A 279 -20.86 -5.96 8.10
C ASP A 279 -21.10 -6.47 6.67
N MET A 280 -20.93 -5.60 5.68
CA MET A 280 -21.02 -5.96 4.27
C MET A 280 -19.96 -7.01 3.89
N THR A 281 -18.70 -6.79 4.23
CA THR A 281 -17.60 -7.70 3.85
C THR A 281 -17.71 -9.06 4.52
N VAL A 282 -18.22 -9.13 5.76
CA VAL A 282 -18.52 -10.40 6.43
C VAL A 282 -19.69 -11.13 5.74
N THR A 283 -20.77 -10.41 5.44
CA THR A 283 -21.98 -10.99 4.84
C THR A 283 -21.69 -11.56 3.46
N ASP A 284 -20.99 -10.77 2.63
CA ASP A 284 -20.68 -11.11 1.23
C ASP A 284 -19.40 -11.96 1.12
N LYS A 285 -18.69 -12.22 2.23
CA LYS A 285 -17.40 -12.95 2.29
C LYS A 285 -16.35 -12.34 1.34
N LEU A 286 -16.35 -11.02 1.21
CA LEU A 286 -15.46 -10.34 0.28
C LEU A 286 -14.00 -10.45 0.68
N LEU A 287 -13.13 -10.64 -0.31
CA LEU A 287 -11.72 -10.35 -0.15
C LEU A 287 -11.56 -8.82 -0.08
N ILE A 288 -10.76 -8.35 0.87
CA ILE A 288 -10.46 -6.92 1.02
C ILE A 288 -8.98 -6.65 0.82
N ALA A 289 -8.68 -5.42 0.45
CA ALA A 289 -7.34 -4.86 0.48
C ALA A 289 -7.37 -3.47 1.12
N GLY A 290 -6.45 -3.20 2.06
CA GLY A 290 -6.40 -1.95 2.81
C GLY A 290 -5.06 -1.26 2.72
N SER A 291 -5.09 0.08 2.62
CA SER A 291 -3.87 0.89 2.50
C SER A 291 -2.94 0.70 3.68
N HIS A 292 -3.49 0.61 4.88
CA HIS A 292 -2.73 0.56 6.14
C HIS A 292 -2.72 -0.80 6.82
N LEU A 293 -3.21 -1.84 6.16
CA LEU A 293 -3.05 -3.21 6.64
C LEU A 293 -1.62 -3.71 6.40
N PRO A 294 -1.11 -4.62 7.25
CA PRO A 294 0.21 -5.22 7.03
C PRO A 294 0.35 -5.80 5.62
N PHE A 295 1.43 -5.42 4.91
CA PHE A 295 1.68 -5.88 3.53
C PHE A 295 1.55 -7.41 3.39
N PRO A 296 0.87 -7.93 2.36
CA PRO A 296 0.29 -7.23 1.20
C PRO A 296 -1.08 -6.59 1.44
N GLY A 297 -1.59 -6.54 2.66
CA GLY A 297 -2.82 -5.86 3.02
C GLY A 297 -4.11 -6.56 2.55
N LEU A 298 -3.99 -7.82 2.08
CA LEU A 298 -5.09 -8.63 1.58
C LEU A 298 -5.62 -9.58 2.65
N GLY A 299 -6.94 -9.74 2.74
CA GLY A 299 -7.53 -10.66 3.70
C GLY A 299 -9.05 -10.62 3.72
N HIS A 300 -9.63 -11.17 4.76
CA HIS A 300 -11.07 -11.19 5.02
C HIS A 300 -11.38 -10.57 6.38
N VAL A 301 -12.62 -10.13 6.54
CA VAL A 301 -13.18 -9.72 7.82
C VAL A 301 -14.00 -10.87 8.38
N ALA A 302 -13.75 -11.26 9.61
CA ALA A 302 -14.55 -12.25 10.32
C ALA A 302 -15.22 -11.60 11.54
N LYS A 303 -16.40 -12.11 11.93
CA LYS A 303 -17.00 -11.77 13.24
C LYS A 303 -16.17 -12.41 14.35
N ALA A 304 -15.91 -11.66 15.41
CA ALA A 304 -15.26 -12.13 16.63
C ALA A 304 -16.24 -12.08 17.81
N SER A 305 -15.83 -12.58 18.97
CA SER A 305 -16.64 -12.49 20.20
C SER A 305 -16.93 -11.05 20.61
N THR A 306 -15.98 -10.15 20.33
CA THR A 306 -16.13 -8.70 20.41
C THR A 306 -15.63 -8.11 19.09
N GLY A 307 -16.47 -7.29 18.44
CA GLY A 307 -16.10 -6.64 17.17
C GLY A 307 -15.86 -7.63 16.04
N TYR A 308 -14.69 -7.48 15.41
CA TYR A 308 -14.28 -8.23 14.22
C TYR A 308 -12.82 -8.68 14.34
N ALA A 309 -12.40 -9.52 13.41
CA ALA A 309 -11.01 -9.96 13.25
C ALA A 309 -10.57 -9.79 11.78
N TYR A 310 -9.34 -9.38 11.59
CA TYR A 310 -8.67 -9.44 10.29
C TYR A 310 -8.09 -10.84 10.12
N VAL A 311 -8.46 -11.50 9.03
CA VAL A 311 -7.93 -12.81 8.63
C VAL A 311 -7.07 -12.59 7.38
N PRO A 312 -5.73 -12.53 7.53
CA PRO A 312 -4.86 -12.31 6.40
C PRO A 312 -5.01 -13.40 5.35
N LEU A 313 -4.84 -13.03 4.09
CA LEU A 313 -4.75 -14.00 3.00
C LEU A 313 -3.47 -14.81 3.13
N GLU A 314 -3.57 -16.13 2.92
CA GLU A 314 -2.39 -16.98 2.79
C GLU A 314 -1.56 -16.60 1.55
N TRP A 315 -0.25 -16.65 1.71
CA TRP A 315 0.67 -16.40 0.59
C TRP A 315 0.56 -17.52 -0.46
N GLY A 316 0.48 -17.13 -1.72
CA GLY A 316 0.48 -18.05 -2.86
C GLY A 316 1.60 -17.68 -3.84
N ALA A 317 2.26 -18.70 -4.39
CA ALA A 317 3.32 -18.53 -5.38
C ALA A 317 2.77 -18.40 -6.81
N ASP A 318 1.58 -18.90 -7.05
CA ASP A 318 0.95 -18.93 -8.37
C ASP A 318 0.00 -17.73 -8.58
N LEU A 319 -0.05 -17.25 -9.84
CA LEU A 319 -0.96 -16.19 -10.29
C LEU A 319 -2.28 -16.77 -10.77
#